data_7e10e779ccd64408f2e9380aa0f840c8
#
_entry.id   7e10e779ccd64408f2e9380aa0f840c8
#
_cell.length_a   1.000
_cell.length_b   1.000
_cell.length_c   1.000
_cell.angle_alpha   90.00
_cell.angle_beta   90.00
_cell.angle_gamma   90.00
#
_symmetry.space_group_name_H-M   'P 1'
#
loop_
_entity.id
_entity.type
_entity.pdbx_description
1 polymer ?
#
loop_
_entity_poly.entity_id
_entity_poly.type
_entity_poly.pdbx_seq_one_letter_code
_entity_poly.pdbx_strand_id
1 'polypeptide(L)'
;MLNAKEISIAPANGKLGVLLVGLGAVSTTFIAGVEAIKKNFAQPIGSLTQMGTVRLGKRTENRVPLIRDFLPLADLKDLVFGAWDIFPESAYDAALNAGVLDKELLVRLKQPLSKIRPMKAVFDQTYVKRLSGTNVKTGKNKFVLAQQLIDEIAEWKKKNKCSRLVMIWAASTEIFLKPHAVHKTLESFEKAMRENHKAIAPSMIYAYAALKSGIPFANGAPNLTVDIPALRSLADKNKLAICGKDFKTGQTLMKTIIAPGLKSRMLGLHGWYSTNILGNRDGEVLDDPDSFKTKEESKLSVLEYILQPEVYPTLYKDFSHVVRINYYPPRGDNKEGWDNIDIFGWLGYPMQIKIDFLCRDSILAAPIVLDLALFLDLAQRAGMKGVQEWLSFYFKSPQTAPGLYPEHDIFIQLMKLKNTLRHLRGEDLITHLGLEYYD
;
A
#
# COMPACT_ATOMS: atom_id res chain seq x y z
N MET A 1 17.77 29.70 6.41
CA MET A 1 17.73 28.27 6.71
C MET A 1 16.81 28.09 7.92
N LEU A 2 15.71 27.34 7.75
CA LEU A 2 14.87 26.96 8.90
C LEU A 2 15.70 25.95 9.69
N ASN A 3 16.18 26.32 10.86
CA ASN A 3 16.78 25.37 11.81
C ASN A 3 15.74 24.28 12.09
N ALA A 4 15.86 23.15 11.40
CA ALA A 4 14.96 22.01 11.58
C ALA A 4 15.17 21.49 13.00
N LYS A 5 14.20 21.74 13.89
CA LYS A 5 14.22 21.19 15.24
C LYS A 5 13.92 19.69 15.14
N GLU A 6 14.80 18.86 15.70
CA GLU A 6 14.57 17.41 15.77
C GLU A 6 13.19 17.11 16.40
N ILE A 7 12.39 16.28 15.73
CA ILE A 7 11.10 15.86 16.27
C ILE A 7 11.35 14.76 17.30
N SER A 8 10.75 14.91 18.48
CA SER A 8 10.81 13.88 19.51
C SER A 8 10.06 12.64 19.04
N ILE A 9 10.77 11.54 18.83
CA ILE A 9 10.20 10.26 18.44
C ILE A 9 10.23 9.32 19.63
N ALA A 10 9.06 8.87 20.09
CA ALA A 10 9.01 7.89 21.18
C ALA A 10 9.74 6.59 20.78
N PRO A 11 10.46 5.93 21.71
CA PRO A 11 11.25 4.74 21.40
C PRO A 11 10.38 3.58 20.89
N ALA A 12 10.96 2.71 20.06
CA ALA A 12 10.29 1.52 19.50
C ALA A 12 10.28 0.32 20.47
N ASN A 13 10.12 0.58 21.77
CA ASN A 13 10.20 -0.47 22.79
C ASN A 13 9.06 -1.48 22.71
N GLY A 14 9.37 -2.75 22.94
CA GLY A 14 8.41 -3.86 22.94
C GLY A 14 7.92 -4.27 21.56
N LYS A 15 7.01 -5.21 21.51
CA LYS A 15 6.54 -5.83 20.28
C LYS A 15 5.62 -4.90 19.47
N LEU A 16 5.82 -4.90 18.16
CA LEU A 16 4.92 -4.31 17.18
C LEU A 16 4.05 -5.39 16.55
N GLY A 17 2.74 -5.35 16.81
CA GLY A 17 1.79 -6.22 16.14
C GLY A 17 1.40 -5.65 14.78
N VAL A 18 1.56 -6.45 13.73
CA VAL A 18 1.10 -6.14 12.38
C VAL A 18 -0.16 -6.95 12.12
N LEU A 19 -1.30 -6.26 12.06
CA LEU A 19 -2.60 -6.84 11.82
C LEU A 19 -2.93 -6.73 10.32
N LEU A 20 -3.10 -7.88 9.68
CA LEU A 20 -3.36 -7.98 8.25
C LEU A 20 -4.82 -8.32 8.01
N VAL A 21 -5.49 -7.56 7.18
CA VAL A 21 -6.79 -7.95 6.66
C VAL A 21 -6.58 -8.67 5.34
N GLY A 22 -6.90 -9.97 5.33
CA GLY A 22 -6.52 -10.91 4.27
C GLY A 22 -5.20 -11.64 4.57
N LEU A 23 -5.26 -12.97 4.63
CA LEU A 23 -4.08 -13.85 4.79
C LEU A 23 -3.75 -14.59 3.48
N GLY A 24 -3.94 -13.90 2.35
CA GLY A 24 -3.65 -14.41 1.02
C GLY A 24 -2.19 -14.28 0.60
N ALA A 25 -1.95 -14.26 -0.71
CA ALA A 25 -0.62 -14.29 -1.33
C ALA A 25 0.33 -13.20 -0.81
N VAL A 26 -0.10 -11.93 -0.76
CA VAL A 26 0.72 -10.81 -0.29
C VAL A 26 1.09 -10.96 1.18
N SER A 27 0.11 -11.20 2.04
CA SER A 27 0.32 -11.31 3.49
C SER A 27 1.21 -12.48 3.87
N THR A 28 0.99 -13.64 3.26
CA THR A 28 1.80 -14.84 3.53
C THR A 28 3.22 -14.70 3.01
N THR A 29 3.42 -14.07 1.84
CA THR A 29 4.75 -13.76 1.31
C THR A 29 5.50 -12.76 2.21
N PHE A 30 4.81 -11.72 2.70
CA PHE A 30 5.36 -10.76 3.66
C PHE A 30 5.78 -11.44 4.96
N ILE A 31 4.88 -12.21 5.59
CA ILE A 31 5.17 -12.89 6.86
C ILE A 31 6.33 -13.89 6.70
N ALA A 32 6.27 -14.73 5.66
CA ALA A 32 7.32 -15.70 5.38
C ALA A 32 8.66 -15.03 5.10
N GLY A 33 8.65 -13.92 4.35
CA GLY A 33 9.85 -13.12 4.09
C GLY A 33 10.49 -12.58 5.37
N VAL A 34 9.70 -11.98 6.27
CA VAL A 34 10.21 -11.50 7.56
C VAL A 34 10.76 -12.64 8.41
N GLU A 35 10.05 -13.77 8.50
CA GLU A 35 10.51 -14.94 9.25
C GLU A 35 11.79 -15.57 8.65
N ALA A 36 11.94 -15.54 7.32
CA ALA A 36 13.17 -15.97 6.64
C ALA A 36 14.35 -15.04 6.96
N ILE A 37 14.12 -13.72 6.94
CA ILE A 37 15.13 -12.72 7.27
C ILE A 37 15.58 -12.84 8.74
N LYS A 38 14.62 -12.98 9.68
CA LYS A 38 14.94 -13.22 11.12
C LYS A 38 15.85 -14.44 11.33
N LYS A 39 15.75 -15.44 10.47
CA LYS A 39 16.55 -16.68 10.53
C LYS A 39 17.80 -16.64 9.64
N ASN A 40 18.10 -15.50 9.02
CA ASN A 40 19.21 -15.34 8.06
C ASN A 40 19.11 -16.28 6.84
N PHE A 41 17.91 -16.66 6.41
CA PHE A 41 17.68 -17.45 5.21
C PHE A 41 17.50 -16.58 3.95
N ALA A 42 17.22 -15.29 4.13
CA ALA A 42 16.97 -14.35 3.05
C ALA A 42 17.46 -12.95 3.40
N GLN A 43 17.63 -12.11 2.38
CA GLN A 43 17.90 -10.68 2.50
C GLN A 43 16.62 -9.88 2.28
N PRO A 44 16.46 -8.71 2.91
CA PRO A 44 15.26 -7.87 2.78
C PRO A 44 15.22 -7.07 1.47
N ILE A 45 15.48 -7.72 0.33
CA ILE A 45 15.53 -7.08 -0.98
C ILE A 45 14.17 -6.45 -1.30
N GLY A 46 14.19 -5.21 -1.79
CA GLY A 46 13.00 -4.43 -2.10
C GLY A 46 12.46 -3.60 -0.92
N SER A 47 12.92 -3.83 0.30
CA SER A 47 12.55 -3.00 1.45
C SER A 47 13.45 -1.77 1.57
N LEU A 48 12.85 -0.59 1.43
CA LEU A 48 13.56 0.68 1.57
C LEU A 48 14.00 0.91 3.02
N THR A 49 13.18 0.53 3.99
CA THR A 49 13.50 0.66 5.42
C THR A 49 14.72 -0.15 5.82
N GLN A 50 14.95 -1.31 5.18
CA GLN A 50 16.00 -2.25 5.57
C GLN A 50 17.31 -2.11 4.76
N MET A 51 17.20 -1.75 3.48
CA MET A 51 18.33 -1.68 2.55
C MET A 51 18.58 -0.28 1.98
N GLY A 52 17.58 0.60 2.06
CA GLY A 52 17.69 1.94 1.52
C GLY A 52 18.60 2.82 2.38
N THR A 53 19.22 3.78 1.72
CA THR A 53 20.05 4.81 2.38
C THR A 53 19.38 6.18 2.27
N VAL A 54 19.78 7.07 3.16
CA VAL A 54 19.43 8.49 3.10
C VAL A 54 20.71 9.32 3.13
N ARG A 55 20.93 10.15 2.09
CA ARG A 55 22.05 11.09 2.12
C ARG A 55 21.74 12.23 3.08
N LEU A 56 22.70 12.64 3.88
CA LEU A 56 22.64 13.76 4.80
C LEU A 56 23.68 14.81 4.38
N GLY A 57 23.31 16.08 4.42
CA GLY A 57 24.20 17.18 4.08
C GLY A 57 24.70 17.17 2.63
N LYS A 58 25.87 17.74 2.42
CA LYS A 58 26.53 17.86 1.11
C LYS A 58 27.10 16.54 0.62
N ARG A 59 27.24 16.40 -0.71
CA ARG A 59 27.87 15.19 -1.31
C ARG A 59 29.28 14.93 -0.80
N THR A 60 30.03 16.00 -0.53
CA THR A 60 31.40 15.95 -0.03
C THR A 60 31.53 15.41 1.39
N GLU A 61 30.45 15.41 2.18
CA GLU A 61 30.45 14.91 3.56
C GLU A 61 30.36 13.38 3.63
N ASN A 62 29.97 12.71 2.55
CA ASN A 62 29.82 11.24 2.46
C ASN A 62 28.93 10.61 3.57
N ARG A 63 27.97 11.37 4.10
CA ARG A 63 27.03 10.89 5.12
C ARG A 63 25.83 10.21 4.45
N VAL A 64 25.88 8.87 4.34
CA VAL A 64 24.84 8.08 3.65
C VAL A 64 24.44 6.84 4.48
N PRO A 65 23.88 7.03 5.68
CA PRO A 65 23.49 5.91 6.52
C PRO A 65 22.34 5.09 5.91
N LEU A 66 22.22 3.83 6.34
CA LEU A 66 21.01 3.04 6.10
C LEU A 66 19.83 3.66 6.86
N ILE A 67 18.63 3.61 6.27
CA ILE A 67 17.42 4.17 6.89
C ILE A 67 17.16 3.53 8.25
N ARG A 68 17.35 2.20 8.37
CA ARG A 68 17.19 1.48 9.65
C ARG A 68 18.15 1.92 10.74
N ASP A 69 19.33 2.43 10.37
CA ASP A 69 20.36 2.88 11.33
C ASP A 69 20.17 4.38 11.66
N PHE A 70 19.56 5.11 10.73
CA PHE A 70 19.29 6.55 10.86
C PHE A 70 18.04 6.84 11.69
N LEU A 71 17.00 6.00 11.58
CA LEU A 71 15.73 6.17 12.26
C LEU A 71 15.50 5.09 13.32
N PRO A 72 14.83 5.42 14.44
CA PRO A 72 14.48 4.44 15.46
C PRO A 72 13.29 3.57 15.00
N LEU A 73 13.48 2.77 13.95
CA LEU A 73 12.47 1.82 13.48
C LEU A 73 12.30 0.66 14.46
N ALA A 74 11.14 -0.01 14.42
CA ALA A 74 10.97 -1.27 15.14
C ALA A 74 11.88 -2.35 14.53
N ASP A 75 12.52 -3.16 15.38
CA ASP A 75 13.35 -4.28 14.92
C ASP A 75 12.44 -5.38 14.34
N LEU A 76 12.89 -6.03 13.27
CA LEU A 76 12.15 -7.12 12.66
C LEU A 76 11.87 -8.28 13.64
N LYS A 77 12.78 -8.54 14.59
CA LYS A 77 12.60 -9.58 15.63
C LYS A 77 11.40 -9.31 16.54
N ASP A 78 11.02 -8.04 16.71
CA ASP A 78 9.91 -7.62 17.56
C ASP A 78 8.55 -7.59 16.83
N LEU A 79 8.53 -7.93 15.53
CA LEU A 79 7.28 -8.03 14.77
C LEU A 79 6.51 -9.29 15.10
N VAL A 80 5.22 -9.12 15.37
CA VAL A 80 4.25 -10.19 15.62
C VAL A 80 3.08 -10.02 14.65
N PHE A 81 2.62 -11.13 14.06
CA PHE A 81 1.61 -11.10 12.99
C PHE A 81 0.28 -11.65 13.46
N GLY A 82 -0.79 -10.95 13.11
CA GLY A 82 -2.17 -11.41 13.23
C GLY A 82 -2.92 -11.12 11.95
N ALA A 83 -3.95 -11.89 11.64
CA ALA A 83 -4.73 -11.68 10.43
C ALA A 83 -6.21 -12.04 10.62
N TRP A 84 -7.06 -11.49 9.75
CA TRP A 84 -8.42 -11.93 9.48
C TRP A 84 -8.48 -12.47 8.06
N ASP A 85 -9.14 -13.59 7.87
CA ASP A 85 -9.40 -14.14 6.54
C ASP A 85 -10.71 -14.92 6.51
N ILE A 86 -11.33 -15.02 5.34
CA ILE A 86 -12.53 -15.82 5.10
C ILE A 86 -12.23 -17.32 5.02
N PHE A 87 -10.97 -17.69 4.90
CA PHE A 87 -10.48 -19.06 4.90
C PHE A 87 -9.81 -19.37 6.26
N PRO A 88 -10.02 -20.56 6.85
CA PRO A 88 -9.50 -20.89 8.18
C PRO A 88 -8.06 -21.40 8.19
N GLU A 89 -7.41 -21.52 7.03
CA GLU A 89 -6.08 -22.09 6.87
C GLU A 89 -5.02 -21.27 7.61
N SER A 90 -4.00 -21.97 8.12
CA SER A 90 -2.84 -21.30 8.71
C SER A 90 -2.05 -20.51 7.64
N ALA A 91 -1.21 -19.57 8.07
CA ALA A 91 -0.33 -18.86 7.16
C ALA A 91 0.59 -19.79 6.36
N TYR A 92 0.92 -20.97 6.89
CA TYR A 92 1.68 -22.00 6.17
C TYR A 92 0.85 -22.60 5.02
N ASP A 93 -0.36 -23.04 5.32
CA ASP A 93 -1.24 -23.66 4.33
C ASP A 93 -1.65 -22.64 3.26
N ALA A 94 -1.99 -21.43 3.68
CA ALA A 94 -2.31 -20.33 2.77
C ALA A 94 -1.12 -19.95 1.86
N ALA A 95 0.12 -19.96 2.37
CA ALA A 95 1.32 -19.72 1.56
C ALA A 95 1.55 -20.84 0.53
N LEU A 96 1.34 -22.10 0.90
CA LEU A 96 1.40 -23.21 -0.03
C LEU A 96 0.35 -23.09 -1.13
N ASN A 97 -0.88 -22.77 -0.77
CA ASN A 97 -1.99 -22.58 -1.71
C ASN A 97 -1.77 -21.38 -2.65
N ALA A 98 -1.14 -20.31 -2.16
CA ALA A 98 -0.84 -19.14 -2.96
C ALA A 98 0.24 -19.41 -4.04
N GLY A 99 1.13 -20.38 -3.83
CA GLY A 99 2.15 -20.79 -4.80
C GLY A 99 3.19 -19.71 -5.15
N VAL A 100 3.36 -18.70 -4.29
CA VAL A 100 4.30 -17.59 -4.54
C VAL A 100 5.73 -17.97 -4.18
N LEU A 101 5.92 -18.63 -3.05
CA LEU A 101 7.22 -19.00 -2.51
C LEU A 101 7.52 -20.48 -2.75
N ASP A 102 8.78 -20.81 -2.86
CA ASP A 102 9.23 -22.17 -3.04
C ASP A 102 8.87 -23.06 -1.85
N LYS A 103 8.43 -24.28 -2.13
CA LYS A 103 8.00 -25.24 -1.11
C LYS A 103 9.10 -25.55 -0.10
N GLU A 104 10.36 -25.64 -0.52
CA GLU A 104 11.50 -25.88 0.36
C GLU A 104 11.67 -24.77 1.40
N LEU A 105 11.56 -23.50 0.99
CA LEU A 105 11.58 -22.37 1.91
C LEU A 105 10.42 -22.45 2.88
N LEU A 106 9.20 -22.73 2.40
CA LEU A 106 8.02 -22.84 3.25
C LEU A 106 8.13 -23.98 4.28
N VAL A 107 8.71 -25.13 3.90
CA VAL A 107 8.98 -26.23 4.86
C VAL A 107 9.91 -25.79 5.98
N ARG A 108 10.98 -25.04 5.67
CA ARG A 108 11.89 -24.47 6.69
C ARG A 108 11.21 -23.47 7.62
N LEU A 109 10.14 -22.81 7.16
CA LEU A 109 9.36 -21.81 7.89
C LEU A 109 8.05 -22.39 8.47
N LYS A 110 7.78 -23.67 8.31
CA LYS A 110 6.53 -24.31 8.74
C LYS A 110 6.15 -23.98 10.17
N GLN A 111 7.10 -24.08 11.11
CA GLN A 111 6.84 -23.92 12.54
C GLN A 111 6.29 -22.51 12.88
N PRO A 112 6.91 -21.36 12.49
CA PRO A 112 6.35 -20.04 12.76
C PRO A 112 5.07 -19.79 11.98
N LEU A 113 4.97 -20.19 10.70
CA LEU A 113 3.81 -19.91 9.86
C LEU A 113 2.56 -20.69 10.30
N SER A 114 2.69 -21.96 10.71
CA SER A 114 1.53 -22.77 11.17
C SER A 114 0.91 -22.27 12.48
N LYS A 115 1.63 -21.45 13.26
CA LYS A 115 1.10 -20.83 14.48
C LYS A 115 0.20 -19.63 14.19
N ILE A 116 0.30 -19.03 13.02
CA ILE A 116 -0.51 -17.88 12.61
C ILE A 116 -1.75 -18.40 11.92
N ARG A 117 -2.87 -18.33 12.64
CA ARG A 117 -4.20 -18.69 12.13
C ARG A 117 -5.07 -17.44 12.08
N PRO A 118 -5.86 -17.25 11.03
CA PRO A 118 -6.69 -16.06 10.91
C PRO A 118 -7.87 -16.10 11.86
N MET A 119 -8.21 -14.95 12.39
CA MET A 119 -9.49 -14.69 13.03
C MET A 119 -10.60 -14.67 11.98
N LYS A 120 -11.85 -14.85 12.38
CA LYS A 120 -13.01 -14.77 11.47
C LYS A 120 -13.11 -13.36 10.86
N ALA A 121 -13.24 -13.31 9.54
CA ALA A 121 -13.31 -12.04 8.82
C ALA A 121 -14.70 -11.40 8.88
N VAL A 122 -14.74 -10.07 8.87
CA VAL A 122 -15.93 -9.33 8.40
C VAL A 122 -15.89 -9.36 6.87
N PHE A 123 -16.86 -9.99 6.27
CA PHE A 123 -16.94 -10.21 4.83
C PHE A 123 -18.40 -10.18 4.37
N ASP A 124 -18.61 -9.66 3.19
CA ASP A 124 -19.91 -9.69 2.51
C ASP A 124 -19.64 -9.90 1.02
N GLN A 125 -20.12 -11.02 0.50
CA GLN A 125 -19.89 -11.46 -0.88
C GLN A 125 -20.42 -10.45 -1.91
N THR A 126 -21.37 -9.61 -1.55
CA THR A 126 -21.90 -8.57 -2.47
C THR A 126 -20.84 -7.55 -2.87
N TYR A 127 -19.77 -7.39 -2.06
CA TYR A 127 -18.64 -6.50 -2.36
C TYR A 127 -17.47 -7.21 -3.05
N VAL A 128 -17.40 -8.54 -2.98
CA VAL A 128 -16.36 -9.34 -3.65
C VAL A 128 -17.01 -10.61 -4.20
N LYS A 129 -17.71 -10.45 -5.32
CA LYS A 129 -18.68 -11.42 -5.86
C LYS A 129 -18.09 -12.79 -6.19
N ARG A 130 -16.80 -12.84 -6.60
CA ARG A 130 -16.12 -14.08 -7.00
C ARG A 130 -15.51 -14.86 -5.84
N LEU A 131 -15.59 -14.35 -4.61
CA LEU A 131 -15.06 -15.04 -3.43
C LEU A 131 -16.16 -15.49 -2.47
N SER A 132 -15.93 -16.64 -1.85
CA SER A 132 -16.74 -17.12 -0.74
C SER A 132 -15.83 -17.87 0.24
N GLY A 133 -16.18 -17.86 1.54
CA GLY A 133 -15.42 -18.55 2.56
C GLY A 133 -16.28 -18.79 3.80
N THR A 134 -15.84 -19.71 4.65
CA THR A 134 -16.59 -20.15 5.83
C THR A 134 -16.16 -19.50 7.14
N ASN A 135 -14.97 -18.89 7.16
CA ASN A 135 -14.41 -18.24 8.35
C ASN A 135 -14.86 -16.79 8.46
N VAL A 136 -16.17 -16.57 8.51
CA VAL A 136 -16.83 -15.26 8.47
C VAL A 136 -17.53 -14.98 9.79
N LYS A 137 -17.47 -13.72 10.24
CA LYS A 137 -18.21 -13.22 11.39
C LYS A 137 -19.68 -13.05 11.07
N THR A 138 -20.49 -13.31 12.06
CA THR A 138 -21.93 -13.02 12.04
C THR A 138 -22.25 -11.93 13.06
N GLY A 139 -23.21 -11.08 12.73
CA GLY A 139 -23.65 -10.00 13.61
C GLY A 139 -24.97 -9.40 13.14
N LYS A 140 -25.70 -8.80 14.05
CA LYS A 140 -27.01 -8.15 13.77
C LYS A 140 -26.88 -7.05 12.69
N ASN A 141 -25.79 -6.32 12.71
CA ASN A 141 -25.50 -5.24 11.76
C ASN A 141 -23.99 -4.95 11.68
N LYS A 142 -23.59 -4.09 10.75
CA LYS A 142 -22.19 -3.72 10.50
C LYS A 142 -21.53 -3.04 11.72
N PHE A 143 -22.30 -2.33 12.55
CA PHE A 143 -21.79 -1.71 13.78
C PHE A 143 -21.40 -2.78 14.82
N VAL A 144 -22.19 -3.84 14.98
CA VAL A 144 -21.87 -4.97 15.85
C VAL A 144 -20.63 -5.70 15.34
N LEU A 145 -20.48 -5.88 14.03
CA LEU A 145 -19.29 -6.47 13.44
C LEU A 145 -18.04 -5.62 13.70
N ALA A 146 -18.17 -4.29 13.61
CA ALA A 146 -17.08 -3.37 13.97
C ALA A 146 -16.69 -3.50 15.45
N GLN A 147 -17.68 -3.61 16.35
CA GLN A 147 -17.41 -3.81 17.78
C GLN A 147 -16.68 -5.12 18.04
N GLN A 148 -17.09 -6.22 17.40
CA GLN A 148 -16.39 -7.50 17.49
C GLN A 148 -14.92 -7.41 17.06
N LEU A 149 -14.62 -6.62 16.00
CA LEU A 149 -13.23 -6.37 15.59
C LEU A 149 -12.46 -5.59 16.65
N ILE A 150 -13.06 -4.56 17.26
CA ILE A 150 -12.43 -3.74 18.31
C ILE A 150 -12.07 -4.62 19.52
N ASP A 151 -13.00 -5.47 19.95
CA ASP A 151 -12.80 -6.38 21.09
C ASP A 151 -11.68 -7.39 20.79
N GLU A 152 -11.69 -8.00 19.59
CA GLU A 152 -10.64 -8.93 19.15
C GLU A 152 -9.26 -8.26 19.05
N ILE A 153 -9.19 -7.04 18.57
CA ILE A 153 -7.94 -6.27 18.52
C ILE A 153 -7.35 -6.12 19.92
N ALA A 154 -8.20 -5.75 20.89
CA ALA A 154 -7.77 -5.59 22.28
C ALA A 154 -7.29 -6.91 22.90
N GLU A 155 -8.04 -7.99 22.71
CA GLU A 155 -7.66 -9.34 23.15
C GLU A 155 -6.36 -9.82 22.51
N TRP A 156 -6.25 -9.66 21.17
CA TRP A 156 -5.08 -10.08 20.42
C TRP A 156 -3.82 -9.31 20.87
N LYS A 157 -3.93 -8.00 21.06
CA LYS A 157 -2.86 -7.15 21.59
C LYS A 157 -2.37 -7.66 22.95
N LYS A 158 -3.30 -7.91 23.87
CA LYS A 158 -3.00 -8.42 25.22
C LYS A 158 -2.36 -9.80 25.18
N LYS A 159 -2.97 -10.75 24.45
CA LYS A 159 -2.48 -12.13 24.29
C LYS A 159 -1.06 -12.20 23.77
N ASN A 160 -0.72 -11.38 22.78
CA ASN A 160 0.59 -11.37 22.14
C ASN A 160 1.60 -10.41 22.81
N LYS A 161 1.17 -9.70 23.87
CA LYS A 161 1.98 -8.72 24.61
C LYS A 161 2.57 -7.66 23.69
N CYS A 162 1.76 -7.15 22.75
CA CYS A 162 2.18 -6.09 21.83
C CYS A 162 2.04 -4.73 22.51
N SER A 163 3.08 -3.92 22.43
CA SER A 163 3.05 -2.52 22.91
C SER A 163 2.32 -1.62 21.92
N ARG A 164 2.55 -1.84 20.64
CA ARG A 164 2.02 -1.05 19.52
C ARG A 164 1.39 -1.98 18.46
N LEU A 165 0.48 -1.42 17.70
CA LEU A 165 -0.16 -2.12 16.58
C LEU A 165 -0.19 -1.22 15.33
N VAL A 166 -0.16 -1.84 14.16
CA VAL A 166 -0.53 -1.25 12.87
C VAL A 166 -1.47 -2.18 12.15
N MET A 167 -2.40 -1.66 11.37
CA MET A 167 -3.31 -2.46 10.55
C MET A 167 -3.12 -2.14 9.07
N ILE A 168 -3.05 -3.19 8.24
CA ILE A 168 -2.87 -3.08 6.80
C ILE A 168 -3.93 -3.92 6.09
N TRP A 169 -4.71 -3.28 5.23
CA TRP A 169 -5.60 -3.97 4.31
C TRP A 169 -4.79 -4.56 3.16
N ALA A 170 -4.71 -5.87 3.09
CA ALA A 170 -4.08 -6.65 2.03
C ALA A 170 -5.04 -7.71 1.44
N ALA A 171 -6.34 -7.54 1.70
CA ALA A 171 -7.40 -8.38 1.14
C ALA A 171 -7.79 -7.91 -0.27
N SER A 172 -8.69 -8.67 -0.88
CA SER A 172 -9.14 -8.48 -2.26
C SER A 172 -9.76 -7.10 -2.52
N THR A 173 -9.74 -6.72 -3.80
CA THR A 173 -10.41 -5.52 -4.31
C THR A 173 -11.92 -5.68 -4.17
N GLU A 174 -12.57 -4.71 -3.53
CA GLU A 174 -14.02 -4.60 -3.45
C GLU A 174 -14.60 -3.93 -4.70
N ILE A 175 -15.90 -4.11 -4.95
CA ILE A 175 -16.62 -3.43 -6.04
C ILE A 175 -16.48 -1.92 -5.94
N PHE A 176 -16.64 -1.24 -7.06
CA PHE A 176 -16.55 0.21 -7.12
C PHE A 176 -17.70 0.87 -6.36
N LEU A 177 -17.37 1.65 -5.36
CA LEU A 177 -18.30 2.47 -4.59
C LEU A 177 -18.00 3.95 -4.82
N LYS A 178 -19.05 4.71 -5.12
CA LYS A 178 -18.98 6.18 -5.17
C LYS A 178 -19.10 6.75 -3.75
N PRO A 179 -18.43 7.89 -3.46
CA PRO A 179 -18.71 8.64 -2.24
C PRO A 179 -20.22 8.89 -2.07
N HIS A 180 -20.71 8.70 -0.85
CA HIS A 180 -22.13 8.79 -0.52
C HIS A 180 -22.36 9.73 0.67
N ALA A 181 -23.59 10.21 0.86
CA ALA A 181 -23.93 11.10 1.98
C ALA A 181 -23.58 10.52 3.36
N VAL A 182 -23.73 9.19 3.52
CA VAL A 182 -23.38 8.49 4.77
C VAL A 182 -21.89 8.49 5.10
N HIS A 183 -21.03 8.87 4.15
CA HIS A 183 -19.57 8.96 4.35
C HIS A 183 -19.10 10.33 4.86
N LYS A 184 -20.00 11.33 4.95
CA LYS A 184 -19.62 12.72 5.23
C LYS A 184 -19.20 12.94 6.68
N THR A 185 -19.93 12.37 7.63
CA THR A 185 -19.67 12.56 9.07
C THR A 185 -19.58 11.22 9.78
N LEU A 186 -18.89 11.17 10.92
CA LEU A 186 -18.80 9.97 11.74
C LEU A 186 -20.17 9.51 12.23
N GLU A 187 -21.04 10.45 12.58
CA GLU A 187 -22.41 10.15 13.04
C GLU A 187 -23.24 9.46 11.93
N SER A 188 -23.24 10.04 10.70
CA SER A 188 -23.95 9.45 9.56
C SER A 188 -23.38 8.08 9.18
N PHE A 189 -22.05 7.92 9.31
CA PHE A 189 -21.37 6.65 9.04
C PHE A 189 -21.76 5.57 10.07
N GLU A 190 -21.73 5.89 11.38
CA GLU A 190 -22.12 4.96 12.43
C GLU A 190 -23.62 4.59 12.36
N LYS A 191 -24.50 5.56 12.02
CA LYS A 191 -25.92 5.29 11.76
C LYS A 191 -26.09 4.33 10.60
N ALA A 192 -25.40 4.57 9.49
CA ALA A 192 -25.43 3.70 8.31
C ALA A 192 -24.93 2.28 8.59
N MET A 193 -23.93 2.12 9.47
CA MET A 193 -23.51 0.78 9.94
C MET A 193 -24.62 0.06 10.74
N ARG A 194 -25.36 0.78 11.60
CA ARG A 194 -26.48 0.18 12.36
C ARG A 194 -27.64 -0.24 11.47
N GLU A 195 -27.82 0.47 10.37
CA GLU A 195 -28.89 0.22 9.36
C GLU A 195 -28.45 -0.74 8.24
N ASN A 196 -27.26 -1.32 8.31
CA ASN A 196 -26.68 -2.21 7.28
C ASN A 196 -26.62 -1.55 5.88
N HIS A 197 -26.42 -0.24 5.81
CA HIS A 197 -26.44 0.51 4.57
C HIS A 197 -25.40 -0.01 3.56
N LYS A 198 -25.82 -0.18 2.30
CA LYS A 198 -25.00 -0.77 1.23
C LYS A 198 -23.77 0.06 0.80
N ALA A 199 -23.69 1.32 1.14
CA ALA A 199 -22.49 2.14 0.89
C ALA A 199 -21.37 1.91 1.89
N ILE A 200 -21.56 1.08 2.94
CA ILE A 200 -20.55 0.74 3.93
C ILE A 200 -19.95 -0.62 3.59
N ALA A 201 -18.76 -0.63 3.00
CA ALA A 201 -18.04 -1.84 2.64
C ALA A 201 -17.27 -2.46 3.82
N PRO A 202 -16.91 -3.76 3.76
CA PRO A 202 -16.09 -4.40 4.78
C PRO A 202 -14.78 -3.68 5.08
N SER A 203 -14.07 -3.18 4.08
CA SER A 203 -12.82 -2.44 4.27
C SER A 203 -13.00 -1.18 5.14
N MET A 204 -14.14 -0.48 5.02
CA MET A 204 -14.46 0.66 5.86
C MET A 204 -14.71 0.27 7.30
N ILE A 205 -15.29 -0.93 7.55
CA ILE A 205 -15.56 -1.45 8.89
C ILE A 205 -14.24 -1.75 9.61
N TYR A 206 -13.26 -2.37 8.90
CA TYR A 206 -11.92 -2.60 9.44
C TYR A 206 -11.18 -1.30 9.74
N ALA A 207 -11.21 -0.36 8.83
CA ALA A 207 -10.59 0.95 9.04
C ALA A 207 -11.20 1.69 10.24
N TYR A 208 -12.53 1.68 10.37
CA TYR A 208 -13.23 2.23 11.52
C TYR A 208 -12.78 1.55 12.82
N ALA A 209 -12.75 0.20 12.85
CA ALA A 209 -12.33 -0.54 14.04
C ALA A 209 -10.88 -0.25 14.42
N ALA A 210 -9.96 -0.18 13.46
CA ALA A 210 -8.57 0.21 13.71
C ALA A 210 -8.46 1.60 14.32
N LEU A 211 -9.10 2.58 13.70
CA LEU A 211 -9.07 3.98 14.15
C LEU A 211 -9.73 4.17 15.53
N LYS A 212 -10.81 3.46 15.82
CA LYS A 212 -11.44 3.44 17.18
C LYS A 212 -10.53 2.79 18.21
N SER A 213 -9.73 1.80 17.82
CA SER A 213 -8.76 1.12 18.68
C SER A 213 -7.43 1.88 18.85
N GLY A 214 -7.29 3.07 18.28
CA GLY A 214 -6.07 3.85 18.36
C GLY A 214 -4.92 3.31 17.49
N ILE A 215 -5.23 2.68 16.34
CA ILE A 215 -4.28 1.98 15.48
C ILE A 215 -4.18 2.69 14.14
N PRO A 216 -2.96 3.03 13.64
CA PRO A 216 -2.76 3.55 12.30
C PRO A 216 -3.14 2.52 11.24
N PHE A 217 -3.62 2.99 10.08
CA PHE A 217 -4.17 2.14 9.03
C PHE A 217 -3.59 2.45 7.66
N ALA A 218 -3.22 1.38 6.91
CA ALA A 218 -2.85 1.45 5.50
C ALA A 218 -3.85 0.70 4.63
N ASN A 219 -4.30 1.33 3.52
CA ASN A 219 -5.12 0.66 2.52
C ASN A 219 -4.26 0.19 1.34
N GLY A 220 -4.01 -1.12 1.24
CA GLY A 220 -3.24 -1.73 0.18
C GLY A 220 -4.02 -2.04 -1.10
N ALA A 221 -5.35 -1.90 -1.09
CA ALA A 221 -6.23 -2.11 -2.24
C ALA A 221 -6.79 -0.78 -2.79
N PRO A 222 -7.38 -0.75 -3.99
CA PRO A 222 -7.95 0.49 -4.56
C PRO A 222 -9.30 0.91 -3.95
N ASN A 223 -9.81 0.14 -2.99
CA ASN A 223 -11.12 0.35 -2.37
C ASN A 223 -11.30 1.76 -1.79
N LEU A 224 -12.52 2.29 -1.87
CA LEU A 224 -12.91 3.47 -1.11
C LEU A 224 -12.96 3.08 0.39
N THR A 225 -12.04 3.60 1.19
CA THR A 225 -11.86 3.19 2.59
C THR A 225 -11.55 4.42 3.47
N VAL A 226 -10.31 4.63 3.88
CA VAL A 226 -9.91 5.78 4.74
C VAL A 226 -9.85 7.12 3.99
N ASP A 227 -10.15 7.15 2.74
CA ASP A 227 -10.29 8.35 1.90
C ASP A 227 -11.68 9.02 2.03
N ILE A 228 -12.62 8.42 2.79
CA ILE A 228 -13.91 9.07 3.10
C ILE A 228 -13.78 10.09 4.25
N PRO A 229 -14.55 11.21 4.22
CA PRO A 229 -14.45 12.27 5.22
C PRO A 229 -14.65 11.80 6.67
N ALA A 230 -15.60 10.90 6.90
CA ALA A 230 -15.88 10.36 8.25
C ALA A 230 -14.66 9.68 8.87
N LEU A 231 -13.95 8.83 8.13
CA LEU A 231 -12.78 8.11 8.63
C LEU A 231 -11.52 8.99 8.70
N ARG A 232 -11.36 9.95 7.76
CA ARG A 232 -10.31 10.97 7.87
C ARG A 232 -10.47 11.80 9.15
N SER A 233 -11.69 12.28 9.41
CA SER A 233 -12.00 13.03 10.63
C SER A 233 -11.75 12.21 11.89
N LEU A 234 -12.08 10.92 11.88
CA LEU A 234 -11.81 10.01 13.00
C LEU A 234 -10.31 9.83 13.23
N ALA A 235 -9.52 9.68 12.15
CA ALA A 235 -8.06 9.57 12.23
C ALA A 235 -7.44 10.84 12.80
N ASP A 236 -7.88 12.02 12.34
CA ASP A 236 -7.40 13.31 12.84
C ASP A 236 -7.75 13.54 14.32
N LYS A 237 -9.01 13.23 14.70
CA LYS A 237 -9.48 13.34 16.09
C LYS A 237 -8.67 12.46 17.03
N ASN A 238 -8.37 11.24 16.62
CA ASN A 238 -7.60 10.28 17.42
C ASN A 238 -6.08 10.41 17.21
N LYS A 239 -5.62 11.41 16.44
CA LYS A 239 -4.20 11.66 16.11
C LYS A 239 -3.51 10.42 15.53
N LEU A 240 -4.15 9.76 14.58
CA LEU A 240 -3.65 8.53 13.95
C LEU A 240 -3.17 8.78 12.52
N ALA A 241 -2.08 8.12 12.18
CA ALA A 241 -1.54 8.12 10.82
C ALA A 241 -2.35 7.17 9.92
N ILE A 242 -2.72 7.64 8.73
CA ILE A 242 -3.37 6.82 7.69
C ILE A 242 -2.68 7.01 6.36
N CYS A 243 -2.68 5.99 5.52
CA CYS A 243 -2.16 6.07 4.15
C CYS A 243 -2.88 5.09 3.22
N GLY A 244 -2.72 5.28 1.95
CA GLY A 244 -3.30 4.47 0.87
C GLY A 244 -3.17 5.22 -0.45
N LYS A 245 -3.65 4.64 -1.55
CA LYS A 245 -4.24 3.30 -1.66
C LYS A 245 -3.67 2.55 -2.87
N ASP A 246 -3.87 1.25 -2.91
CA ASP A 246 -3.41 0.33 -3.96
C ASP A 246 -1.87 0.23 -4.06
N PHE A 247 -1.28 -0.86 -3.57
CA PHE A 247 0.17 -1.07 -3.58
C PHE A 247 0.76 -0.93 -4.98
N LYS A 248 1.82 -0.11 -5.11
CA LYS A 248 2.46 0.19 -6.38
C LYS A 248 3.38 -0.94 -6.85
N THR A 249 2.82 -1.83 -7.64
CA THR A 249 3.49 -3.00 -8.25
C THR A 249 3.28 -3.01 -9.76
N GLY A 250 3.94 -3.91 -10.45
CA GLY A 250 3.71 -4.22 -11.86
C GLY A 250 3.76 -3.01 -12.80
N GLN A 251 2.81 -2.92 -13.71
CA GLN A 251 2.79 -1.89 -14.76
C GLN A 251 2.68 -0.46 -14.25
N THR A 252 1.99 -0.21 -13.13
CA THR A 252 1.95 1.15 -12.58
C THR A 252 3.32 1.59 -12.08
N LEU A 253 4.13 0.66 -11.53
CA LEU A 253 5.53 0.96 -11.22
C LEU A 253 6.26 1.40 -12.50
N MET A 254 6.11 0.66 -13.60
CA MET A 254 6.74 1.02 -14.89
C MET A 254 6.27 2.38 -15.39
N LYS A 255 4.96 2.69 -15.33
CA LYS A 255 4.43 4.02 -15.70
C LYS A 255 5.08 5.13 -14.89
N THR A 256 5.21 4.97 -13.58
CA THR A 256 5.81 5.99 -12.70
C THR A 256 7.31 6.15 -12.85
N ILE A 257 8.01 5.20 -13.50
CA ILE A 257 9.42 5.29 -13.85
C ILE A 257 9.60 5.95 -15.22
N ILE A 258 8.82 5.55 -16.21
CA ILE A 258 9.03 5.91 -17.61
C ILE A 258 8.41 7.26 -17.96
N ALA A 259 7.17 7.51 -17.55
CA ALA A 259 6.47 8.75 -17.90
C ALA A 259 7.20 10.01 -17.42
N PRO A 260 7.79 10.08 -16.20
CA PRO A 260 8.63 11.21 -15.82
C PRO A 260 9.85 11.42 -16.73
N GLY A 261 10.46 10.33 -17.19
CA GLY A 261 11.58 10.38 -18.14
C GLY A 261 11.18 10.95 -19.50
N LEU A 262 10.03 10.52 -20.05
CA LEU A 262 9.47 11.07 -21.28
C LEU A 262 9.19 12.57 -21.13
N LYS A 263 8.51 12.96 -20.07
CA LYS A 263 8.20 14.37 -19.75
C LYS A 263 9.46 15.22 -19.60
N SER A 264 10.47 14.73 -18.87
CA SER A 264 11.75 15.45 -18.66
C SER A 264 12.51 15.68 -19.97
N ARG A 265 12.30 14.81 -20.98
CA ARG A 265 12.89 14.93 -22.31
C ARG A 265 11.97 15.63 -23.31
N MET A 266 10.80 16.14 -22.86
CA MET A 266 9.80 16.79 -23.71
C MET A 266 9.38 15.92 -24.91
N LEU A 267 9.33 14.60 -24.72
CA LEU A 267 8.83 13.65 -25.72
C LEU A 267 7.31 13.57 -25.60
N GLY A 268 6.62 13.66 -26.73
CA GLY A 268 5.17 13.55 -26.77
C GLY A 268 4.68 12.11 -26.72
N LEU A 269 3.40 11.94 -26.38
CA LEU A 269 2.73 10.66 -26.28
C LEU A 269 1.48 10.64 -27.17
N HIS A 270 1.41 9.69 -28.11
CA HIS A 270 0.20 9.39 -28.89
C HIS A 270 -0.66 8.34 -28.21
N GLY A 271 -0.03 7.35 -27.58
CA GLY A 271 -0.77 6.28 -26.93
C GLY A 271 0.05 5.44 -25.97
N TRP A 272 -0.65 4.90 -24.97
CA TRP A 272 -0.11 3.91 -24.03
C TRP A 272 -1.10 2.78 -23.86
N TYR A 273 -0.84 1.67 -24.49
CA TYR A 273 -1.65 0.46 -24.40
C TYR A 273 -1.01 -0.51 -23.41
N SER A 274 -1.76 -0.87 -22.37
CA SER A 274 -1.31 -1.80 -21.32
C SER A 274 -2.20 -3.04 -21.29
N THR A 275 -1.60 -4.23 -21.27
CA THR A 275 -2.34 -5.45 -20.94
C THR A 275 -1.66 -6.21 -19.81
N ASN A 276 -2.47 -6.86 -18.97
CA ASN A 276 -2.01 -7.75 -17.91
C ASN A 276 -2.70 -9.09 -18.04
N ILE A 277 -1.93 -10.16 -17.83
CA ILE A 277 -2.42 -11.53 -17.74
C ILE A 277 -1.99 -12.06 -16.37
N LEU A 278 -2.94 -12.49 -15.53
CA LEU A 278 -2.67 -13.03 -14.20
C LEU A 278 -3.66 -14.16 -13.89
N GLY A 279 -3.20 -15.14 -13.12
CA GLY A 279 -3.97 -16.35 -12.83
C GLY A 279 -4.20 -16.62 -11.35
N ASN A 280 -3.83 -15.68 -10.48
CA ASN A 280 -4.05 -15.77 -9.05
C ASN A 280 -5.47 -15.31 -8.66
N ARG A 281 -5.79 -15.37 -7.37
CA ARG A 281 -7.10 -14.99 -6.84
C ARG A 281 -7.45 -13.51 -7.06
N ASP A 282 -6.47 -12.61 -7.13
CA ASP A 282 -6.71 -11.20 -7.52
C ASP A 282 -7.22 -11.11 -8.96
N GLY A 283 -6.67 -11.92 -9.88
CA GLY A 283 -7.15 -12.03 -11.25
C GLY A 283 -8.59 -12.56 -11.34
N GLU A 284 -8.92 -13.58 -10.56
CA GLU A 284 -10.28 -14.13 -10.46
C GLU A 284 -11.28 -13.05 -9.98
N VAL A 285 -10.93 -12.28 -8.97
CA VAL A 285 -11.76 -11.17 -8.46
C VAL A 285 -11.94 -10.08 -9.50
N LEU A 286 -10.87 -9.71 -10.21
CA LEU A 286 -10.89 -8.66 -11.23
C LEU A 286 -11.56 -9.06 -12.54
N ASP A 287 -11.88 -10.35 -12.72
CA ASP A 287 -12.73 -10.83 -13.83
C ASP A 287 -14.22 -10.40 -13.67
N ASP A 288 -14.61 -9.92 -12.48
CA ASP A 288 -15.89 -9.26 -12.25
C ASP A 288 -15.82 -7.78 -12.68
N PRO A 289 -16.74 -7.30 -13.58
CA PRO A 289 -16.70 -5.93 -14.09
C PRO A 289 -16.76 -4.83 -13.03
N ASP A 290 -17.48 -5.05 -11.92
CA ASP A 290 -17.63 -4.04 -10.86
C ASP A 290 -16.34 -3.92 -10.02
N SER A 291 -15.65 -5.04 -9.78
CA SER A 291 -14.36 -5.05 -9.13
C SER A 291 -13.25 -4.54 -10.06
N PHE A 292 -13.33 -4.88 -11.36
CA PHE A 292 -12.43 -4.36 -12.39
C PHE A 292 -12.48 -2.83 -12.46
N LYS A 293 -13.66 -2.23 -12.43
CA LYS A 293 -13.84 -0.78 -12.46
C LYS A 293 -13.09 -0.07 -11.35
N THR A 294 -13.07 -0.62 -10.14
CA THR A 294 -12.31 -0.07 -9.01
C THR A 294 -10.81 -0.01 -9.32
N LYS A 295 -10.29 -1.03 -10.01
CA LYS A 295 -8.87 -1.12 -10.38
C LYS A 295 -8.53 -0.26 -11.59
N GLU A 296 -9.44 -0.14 -12.56
CA GLU A 296 -9.28 0.68 -13.75
C GLU A 296 -9.16 2.16 -13.40
N GLU A 297 -10.07 2.68 -12.59
CA GLU A 297 -10.03 4.07 -12.09
C GLU A 297 -8.70 4.40 -11.38
N SER A 298 -8.16 3.44 -10.62
CA SER A 298 -6.86 3.58 -9.96
C SER A 298 -5.68 3.67 -10.94
N LYS A 299 -5.79 3.11 -12.15
CA LYS A 299 -4.68 3.04 -13.12
C LYS A 299 -4.71 4.12 -14.18
N LEU A 300 -5.89 4.62 -14.55
CA LEU A 300 -6.05 5.56 -15.67
C LEU A 300 -5.50 6.94 -15.34
N SER A 301 -5.72 7.45 -14.15
CA SER A 301 -5.31 8.80 -13.74
C SER A 301 -3.79 9.01 -13.60
N VAL A 302 -3.00 7.94 -13.51
CA VAL A 302 -1.56 8.03 -13.23
C VAL A 302 -0.80 8.82 -14.30
N LEU A 303 -1.04 8.53 -15.57
CA LEU A 303 -0.33 9.20 -16.68
C LEU A 303 -0.72 10.67 -16.79
N GLU A 304 -1.99 11.00 -16.63
CA GLU A 304 -2.47 12.38 -16.68
C GLU A 304 -1.81 13.25 -15.61
N TYR A 305 -1.70 12.73 -14.40
CA TYR A 305 -1.03 13.44 -13.30
C TYR A 305 0.47 13.63 -13.52
N ILE A 306 1.17 12.67 -14.11
CA ILE A 306 2.60 12.80 -14.41
C ILE A 306 2.83 13.73 -15.58
N LEU A 307 2.12 13.51 -16.70
CA LEU A 307 2.36 14.19 -17.97
C LEU A 307 1.78 15.61 -18.02
N GLN A 308 0.71 15.86 -17.25
CA GLN A 308 0.04 17.17 -17.14
C GLN A 308 -0.40 17.75 -18.50
N PRO A 309 -1.41 17.15 -19.15
CA PRO A 309 -1.89 17.57 -20.47
C PRO A 309 -2.30 19.05 -20.54
N GLU A 310 -2.80 19.59 -19.46
CA GLU A 310 -3.18 21.02 -19.36
C GLU A 310 -1.97 21.97 -19.43
N VAL A 311 -0.82 21.52 -18.92
CA VAL A 311 0.44 22.30 -18.95
C VAL A 311 1.18 22.11 -20.28
N TYR A 312 1.12 20.91 -20.85
CA TYR A 312 1.82 20.52 -22.07
C TYR A 312 0.86 20.00 -23.14
N PRO A 313 -0.12 20.82 -23.61
CA PRO A 313 -1.18 20.33 -24.50
C PRO A 313 -0.67 19.81 -25.85
N THR A 314 0.40 20.40 -26.39
CA THR A 314 1.00 19.95 -27.66
C THR A 314 1.58 18.54 -27.58
N LEU A 315 1.96 18.09 -26.39
CA LEU A 315 2.60 16.79 -26.18
C LEU A 315 1.65 15.70 -25.69
N TYR A 316 0.61 16.09 -24.91
CA TYR A 316 -0.16 15.11 -24.13
C TYR A 316 -1.67 15.32 -24.14
N LYS A 317 -2.24 16.29 -24.90
CA LYS A 317 -3.67 16.57 -24.84
C LYS A 317 -4.53 15.40 -25.30
N ASP A 318 -4.13 14.73 -26.38
CA ASP A 318 -4.97 13.78 -27.09
C ASP A 318 -4.39 12.35 -27.13
N PHE A 319 -3.63 11.93 -26.11
CA PHE A 319 -3.09 10.58 -26.09
C PHE A 319 -4.16 9.53 -25.71
N SER A 320 -4.09 8.39 -26.37
CA SER A 320 -4.94 7.23 -26.05
C SER A 320 -4.34 6.43 -24.90
N HIS A 321 -5.12 6.18 -23.83
CA HIS A 321 -4.68 5.34 -22.72
C HIS A 321 -5.64 4.17 -22.53
N VAL A 322 -5.14 2.94 -22.75
CA VAL A 322 -5.92 1.71 -22.66
C VAL A 322 -5.30 0.78 -21.62
N VAL A 323 -6.13 0.24 -20.74
CA VAL A 323 -5.75 -0.78 -19.76
C VAL A 323 -6.64 -2.01 -19.93
N ARG A 324 -6.02 -3.19 -20.05
CA ARG A 324 -6.71 -4.48 -20.08
C ARG A 324 -6.14 -5.39 -18.99
N ILE A 325 -7.01 -6.15 -18.33
CA ILE A 325 -6.64 -7.18 -17.37
C ILE A 325 -7.38 -8.45 -17.76
N ASN A 326 -6.65 -9.53 -17.96
CA ASN A 326 -7.19 -10.80 -18.37
C ASN A 326 -6.89 -11.85 -17.30
N TYR A 327 -7.92 -12.53 -16.83
CA TYR A 327 -7.76 -13.66 -15.93
C TYR A 327 -7.35 -14.90 -16.75
N TYR A 328 -6.23 -15.50 -16.37
CA TYR A 328 -5.69 -16.70 -17.03
C TYR A 328 -5.07 -17.63 -15.97
N PRO A 329 -5.82 -18.63 -15.47
CA PRO A 329 -5.42 -19.49 -14.36
C PRO A 329 -4.00 -20.08 -14.46
N PRO A 330 -3.50 -20.52 -15.64
CA PRO A 330 -2.17 -21.11 -15.74
C PRO A 330 -1.01 -20.19 -15.33
N ARG A 331 -1.23 -18.87 -15.23
CA ARG A 331 -0.20 -17.92 -14.78
C ARG A 331 0.03 -17.94 -13.27
N GLY A 332 -0.95 -18.36 -12.45
CA GLY A 332 -0.82 -18.27 -11.00
C GLY A 332 -0.48 -16.84 -10.56
N ASP A 333 0.50 -16.67 -9.65
CA ASP A 333 0.99 -15.35 -9.20
C ASP A 333 1.96 -14.67 -10.18
N ASN A 334 2.38 -15.36 -11.25
CA ASN A 334 3.21 -14.78 -12.30
C ASN A 334 2.37 -13.87 -13.19
N LYS A 335 2.45 -12.58 -12.91
CA LYS A 335 1.73 -11.54 -13.65
C LYS A 335 2.56 -11.09 -14.83
N GLU A 336 2.07 -11.39 -16.02
CA GLU A 336 2.65 -10.88 -17.25
C GLU A 336 1.94 -9.59 -17.64
N GLY A 337 2.72 -8.52 -17.82
CA GLY A 337 2.22 -7.25 -18.31
C GLY A 337 3.09 -6.76 -19.45
N TRP A 338 2.49 -6.38 -20.55
CA TRP A 338 3.22 -5.69 -21.61
C TRP A 338 2.55 -4.38 -21.96
N ASP A 339 3.40 -3.40 -22.29
CA ASP A 339 2.99 -2.08 -22.70
C ASP A 339 3.52 -1.77 -24.10
N ASN A 340 2.65 -1.18 -24.93
CA ASN A 340 3.01 -0.56 -26.17
C ASN A 340 2.84 0.95 -26.00
N ILE A 341 3.94 1.71 -26.15
CA ILE A 341 3.98 3.12 -25.89
C ILE A 341 4.38 3.83 -27.17
N ASP A 342 3.44 4.51 -27.79
CA ASP A 342 3.64 5.25 -29.01
C ASP A 342 3.97 6.71 -28.66
N ILE A 343 5.23 7.08 -28.88
CA ILE A 343 5.77 8.42 -28.57
C ILE A 343 6.17 9.16 -29.85
N PHE A 344 6.36 10.44 -29.75
CA PHE A 344 6.93 11.26 -30.82
C PHE A 344 7.97 12.24 -30.28
N GLY A 345 8.92 12.59 -31.12
CA GLY A 345 10.03 13.46 -30.78
C GLY A 345 10.15 14.65 -31.72
N TRP A 346 11.39 15.04 -32.02
CA TRP A 346 11.71 16.17 -32.87
C TRP A 346 10.93 16.11 -34.19
N LEU A 347 10.34 17.22 -34.59
CA LEU A 347 9.50 17.40 -35.80
C LEU A 347 8.27 16.49 -35.87
N GLY A 348 7.84 15.93 -34.73
CA GLY A 348 6.69 14.99 -34.67
C GLY A 348 6.98 13.58 -35.14
N TYR A 349 8.25 13.21 -35.35
CA TYR A 349 8.59 11.86 -35.82
C TYR A 349 8.22 10.80 -34.76
N PRO A 350 7.47 9.75 -35.19
CA PRO A 350 7.00 8.73 -34.30
C PRO A 350 8.11 7.75 -33.91
N MET A 351 8.02 7.27 -32.69
CA MET A 351 8.85 6.20 -32.11
C MET A 351 7.99 5.33 -31.24
N GLN A 352 8.46 4.12 -30.92
CA GLN A 352 7.73 3.17 -30.10
C GLN A 352 8.63 2.57 -29.03
N ILE A 353 8.09 2.45 -27.80
CA ILE A 353 8.70 1.70 -26.71
C ILE A 353 7.80 0.49 -26.44
N LYS A 354 8.37 -0.70 -26.35
CA LYS A 354 7.70 -1.92 -25.91
C LYS A 354 8.33 -2.40 -24.62
N ILE A 355 7.48 -2.78 -23.66
CA ILE A 355 7.90 -3.33 -22.38
C ILE A 355 7.18 -4.66 -22.21
N ASP A 356 7.95 -5.70 -21.95
CA ASP A 356 7.45 -6.99 -21.51
C ASP A 356 7.98 -7.24 -20.09
N PHE A 357 7.06 -7.36 -19.15
CA PHE A 357 7.38 -7.46 -17.73
C PHE A 357 6.64 -8.61 -17.08
N LEU A 358 7.32 -9.74 -16.95
CA LEU A 358 6.85 -10.84 -16.11
C LEU A 358 7.25 -10.58 -14.67
N CYS A 359 6.29 -10.22 -13.81
CA CYS A 359 6.54 -9.97 -12.39
C CYS A 359 5.75 -10.93 -11.50
N ARG A 360 6.22 -11.07 -10.26
CA ARG A 360 5.48 -11.74 -9.20
C ARG A 360 4.94 -10.67 -8.27
N ASP A 361 3.64 -10.38 -8.39
CA ASP A 361 3.00 -9.22 -7.75
C ASP A 361 3.16 -9.25 -6.23
N SER A 362 3.02 -10.44 -5.62
CA SER A 362 3.16 -10.60 -4.17
C SER A 362 4.60 -10.43 -3.68
N ILE A 363 5.60 -10.75 -4.51
CA ILE A 363 7.02 -10.50 -4.21
C ILE A 363 7.33 -9.00 -4.22
N LEU A 364 6.73 -8.24 -5.12
CA LEU A 364 6.87 -6.78 -5.16
C LEU A 364 6.10 -6.09 -4.01
N ALA A 365 4.96 -6.65 -3.60
CA ALA A 365 4.12 -6.07 -2.56
C ALA A 365 4.64 -6.36 -1.13
N ALA A 366 5.24 -7.51 -0.89
CA ALA A 366 5.69 -7.92 0.46
C ALA A 366 6.63 -6.90 1.14
N PRO A 367 7.70 -6.40 0.49
CA PRO A 367 8.54 -5.36 1.07
C PRO A 367 7.81 -4.01 1.26
N ILE A 368 6.81 -3.69 0.43
CA ILE A 368 5.95 -2.53 0.63
C ILE A 368 5.17 -2.65 1.95
N VAL A 369 4.58 -3.82 2.22
CA VAL A 369 3.87 -4.08 3.48
C VAL A 369 4.79 -3.95 4.68
N LEU A 370 6.04 -4.46 4.60
CA LEU A 370 7.04 -4.29 5.65
C LEU A 370 7.36 -2.81 5.89
N ASP A 371 7.67 -2.08 4.84
CA ASP A 371 8.03 -0.66 4.94
C ASP A 371 6.89 0.17 5.51
N LEU A 372 5.65 -0.06 5.06
CA LEU A 372 4.46 0.61 5.57
C LEU A 372 4.20 0.28 7.05
N ALA A 373 4.39 -0.97 7.48
CA ALA A 373 4.25 -1.33 8.89
C ALA A 373 5.24 -0.56 9.77
N LEU A 374 6.51 -0.48 9.36
CA LEU A 374 7.55 0.21 10.10
C LEU A 374 7.39 1.73 10.06
N PHE A 375 7.04 2.30 8.91
CA PHE A 375 6.85 3.74 8.78
C PHE A 375 5.57 4.26 9.44
N LEU A 376 4.47 3.49 9.45
CA LEU A 376 3.28 3.86 10.19
C LEU A 376 3.52 3.84 11.71
N ASP A 377 4.25 2.83 12.22
CA ASP A 377 4.67 2.80 13.62
C ASP A 377 5.57 4.01 13.95
N LEU A 378 6.53 4.32 13.07
CA LEU A 378 7.39 5.50 13.22
C LEU A 378 6.57 6.80 13.24
N ALA A 379 5.68 6.99 12.26
CA ALA A 379 4.83 8.17 12.14
C ALA A 379 3.99 8.37 13.41
N GLN A 380 3.39 7.28 13.92
CA GLN A 380 2.60 7.33 15.15
C GLN A 380 3.44 7.72 16.37
N ARG A 381 4.66 7.18 16.50
CA ARG A 381 5.61 7.51 17.59
C ARG A 381 6.18 8.94 17.48
N ALA A 382 6.24 9.47 16.26
CA ALA A 382 6.61 10.86 15.98
C ALA A 382 5.44 11.85 16.14
N GLY A 383 4.24 11.39 16.54
CA GLY A 383 3.07 12.24 16.70
C GLY A 383 2.46 12.73 15.38
N MET A 384 2.82 12.14 14.26
CA MET A 384 2.23 12.45 12.94
C MET A 384 0.80 11.90 12.88
N LYS A 385 -0.11 12.66 12.25
CA LYS A 385 -1.53 12.32 12.16
C LYS A 385 -2.09 12.55 10.77
N GLY A 386 -3.28 11.99 10.51
CA GLY A 386 -3.96 12.14 9.24
C GLY A 386 -3.24 11.44 8.09
N VAL A 387 -3.48 11.93 6.88
CA VAL A 387 -2.93 11.34 5.66
C VAL A 387 -1.41 11.52 5.59
N GLN A 388 -0.69 10.42 5.49
CA GLN A 388 0.78 10.39 5.38
C GLN A 388 1.20 10.47 3.90
N GLU A 389 1.12 11.64 3.30
CA GLU A 389 1.42 11.82 1.87
C GLU A 389 2.86 11.46 1.47
N TRP A 390 3.80 11.52 2.41
CA TRP A 390 5.18 11.12 2.16
C TRP A 390 5.33 9.61 1.88
N LEU A 391 4.28 8.81 2.19
CA LEU A 391 4.19 7.40 1.85
C LEU A 391 3.56 7.16 0.47
N SER A 392 3.27 8.20 -0.31
CA SER A 392 2.75 8.11 -1.70
C SER A 392 3.62 7.23 -2.60
N PHE A 393 4.91 7.13 -2.30
CA PHE A 393 5.88 6.27 -2.98
C PHE A 393 5.40 4.82 -3.13
N TYR A 394 4.61 4.32 -2.18
CA TYR A 394 4.16 2.93 -2.13
C TYR A 394 2.81 2.68 -2.81
N PHE A 395 2.12 3.71 -3.30
CA PHE A 395 0.73 3.60 -3.75
C PHE A 395 0.53 4.01 -5.21
N LYS A 396 -0.38 3.29 -5.90
CA LYS A 396 -0.82 3.61 -7.26
C LYS A 396 -1.74 4.83 -7.30
N SER A 397 -2.61 4.97 -6.29
CA SER A 397 -3.53 6.09 -6.11
C SER A 397 -3.31 6.72 -4.75
N PRO A 398 -2.22 7.48 -4.55
CA PRO A 398 -1.87 8.00 -3.24
C PRO A 398 -2.93 8.98 -2.75
N GLN A 399 -3.27 8.84 -1.47
CA GLN A 399 -4.15 9.78 -0.78
C GLN A 399 -3.41 11.10 -0.52
N THR A 400 -4.14 12.20 -0.64
CA THR A 400 -3.64 13.55 -0.38
C THR A 400 -4.52 14.26 0.64
N ALA A 401 -4.01 15.35 1.21
CA ALA A 401 -4.85 16.29 1.95
C ALA A 401 -5.91 16.92 1.01
N PRO A 402 -7.04 17.39 1.55
CA PRO A 402 -8.07 18.02 0.74
C PRO A 402 -7.52 19.18 -0.11
N GLY A 403 -7.86 19.18 -1.39
CA GLY A 403 -7.45 20.24 -2.34
C GLY A 403 -6.03 20.13 -2.88
N LEU A 404 -5.26 19.12 -2.46
CA LEU A 404 -3.94 18.87 -3.02
C LEU A 404 -3.99 17.86 -4.17
N TYR A 405 -3.11 18.09 -5.11
CA TYR A 405 -2.89 17.24 -6.27
C TYR A 405 -2.02 16.02 -5.89
N PRO A 406 -2.39 14.79 -6.27
CA PRO A 406 -1.58 13.61 -5.96
C PRO A 406 -0.31 13.59 -6.82
N GLU A 407 0.84 13.46 -6.17
CA GLU A 407 2.11 13.26 -6.85
C GLU A 407 2.26 11.81 -7.28
N HIS A 408 2.58 11.58 -8.56
CA HIS A 408 2.78 10.24 -9.12
C HIS A 408 4.18 10.00 -9.71
N ASP A 409 5.00 11.05 -9.84
CA ASP A 409 6.40 10.90 -10.21
C ASP A 409 7.14 10.18 -9.08
N ILE A 410 7.64 8.96 -9.36
CA ILE A 410 8.27 8.12 -8.33
C ILE A 410 9.54 8.75 -7.75
N PHE A 411 10.26 9.56 -8.54
CA PHE A 411 11.50 10.20 -8.09
C PHE A 411 11.18 11.35 -7.14
N ILE A 412 10.13 12.13 -7.43
CA ILE A 412 9.63 13.17 -6.52
C ILE A 412 9.05 12.55 -5.26
N GLN A 413 8.29 11.47 -5.37
CA GLN A 413 7.76 10.73 -4.22
C GLN A 413 8.89 10.20 -3.32
N LEU A 414 9.96 9.64 -3.90
CA LEU A 414 11.12 9.17 -3.14
C LEU A 414 11.86 10.33 -2.46
N MET A 415 11.99 11.47 -3.14
CA MET A 415 12.59 12.68 -2.54
C MET A 415 11.74 13.18 -1.36
N LYS A 416 10.41 13.26 -1.52
CA LYS A 416 9.46 13.62 -0.46
C LYS A 416 9.60 12.68 0.74
N LEU A 417 9.64 11.37 0.51
CA LEU A 417 9.85 10.38 1.55
C LEU A 417 11.17 10.64 2.29
N LYS A 418 12.29 10.68 1.58
CA LYS A 418 13.62 10.88 2.20
C LYS A 418 13.75 12.22 2.91
N ASN A 419 13.12 13.29 2.40
CA ASN A 419 13.09 14.58 3.08
C ASN A 419 12.25 14.56 4.35
N THR A 420 11.14 13.80 4.38
CA THR A 420 10.38 13.58 5.62
C THR A 420 11.26 12.86 6.67
N LEU A 421 12.05 11.86 6.26
CA LEU A 421 12.97 11.17 7.18
C LEU A 421 14.04 12.13 7.73
N ARG A 422 14.61 13.01 6.89
CA ARG A 422 15.54 14.06 7.33
C ARG A 422 14.88 15.00 8.33
N HIS A 423 13.70 15.50 8.00
CA HIS A 423 12.94 16.39 8.86
C HIS A 423 12.68 15.78 10.25
N LEU A 424 12.32 14.50 10.32
CA LEU A 424 12.10 13.78 11.58
C LEU A 424 13.33 13.77 12.48
N ARG A 425 14.55 13.83 11.89
CA ARG A 425 15.83 13.82 12.62
C ARG A 425 16.52 15.17 12.70
N GLY A 426 15.82 16.26 12.31
CA GLY A 426 16.39 17.61 12.36
C GLY A 426 17.53 17.85 11.35
N GLU A 427 17.65 17.00 10.32
CA GLU A 427 18.62 17.18 9.23
C GLU A 427 18.07 18.09 8.14
N ASP A 428 18.94 18.77 7.43
CA ASP A 428 18.59 19.66 6.34
C ASP A 428 17.90 18.91 5.20
N LEU A 429 16.85 19.54 4.65
CA LEU A 429 16.17 19.01 3.47
C LEU A 429 17.05 19.18 2.24
N ILE A 430 17.05 18.17 1.36
CA ILE A 430 17.72 18.27 0.08
C ILE A 430 16.70 18.70 -0.97
N THR A 431 16.81 19.93 -1.44
CA THR A 431 15.91 20.54 -2.43
C THR A 431 16.55 20.72 -3.80
N HIS A 432 17.88 20.66 -3.87
CA HIS A 432 18.65 20.78 -5.10
C HIS A 432 19.83 19.81 -5.06
N LEU A 433 19.92 18.95 -6.04
CA LEU A 433 20.99 17.97 -6.15
C LEU A 433 22.00 18.44 -7.19
N GLY A 434 23.29 18.40 -6.85
CA GLY A 434 24.39 18.69 -7.77
C GLY A 434 24.90 20.13 -7.78
N LEU A 435 24.44 20.96 -6.84
CA LEU A 435 24.95 22.33 -6.66
C LEU A 435 25.96 22.46 -5.50
N GLU A 436 26.29 21.37 -4.84
CA GLU A 436 27.12 21.35 -3.63
C GLU A 436 28.56 21.84 -3.87
N TYR A 437 29.02 21.84 -5.11
CA TYR A 437 30.36 22.34 -5.46
C TYR A 437 30.39 23.85 -5.69
N TYR A 438 29.25 24.53 -5.65
CA TYR A 438 29.18 25.99 -5.68
C TYR A 438 29.10 26.62 -4.29
N ASP A 439 28.92 25.81 -3.24
CA ASP A 439 28.75 26.28 -1.86
C ASP A 439 30.09 26.47 -1.12
#